data_ed3d3715945da813b35b117018aa7422
#
_entry.id   ed3d3715945da813b35b117018aa7422
#
_cell.length_a   1.000
_cell.length_b   1.000
_cell.length_c   1.000
_cell.angle_alpha   90.00
_cell.angle_beta   90.00
_cell.angle_gamma   90.00
#
_symmetry.space_group_name_H-M   'P 1'
#
loop_
_entity.id
_entity.type
_entity.pdbx_description
1 polymer ?
#
loop_
_entity_poly.entity_id
_entity_poly.type
_entity_poly.pdbx_seq_one_letter_code
_entity_poly.pdbx_strand_id
1 'polypeptide(L)'
;NSDSGPVLLDSAQRTEWAKLRQQLLQGDLAWSEVLRQQKVTIASDRLVYFSHWITPPSVPRRFDTRFFLAAMPADQSALADTEETADDGNWVNPSQALENARSGEWQMIEPTKCSLETLSQYSKVEQALQEVGAERHVVPWSPEAGQQGMQPFRAELATGQDQ
;
A
#
# COMPACT_ATOMS: atom_id res chain seq x y z
N ASN A 1 6.05 21.50 -16.08
CA ASN A 1 6.43 21.32 -14.66
C ASN A 1 5.37 21.99 -13.79
N SER A 2 4.26 21.32 -13.54
CA SER A 2 3.27 21.80 -12.56
C SER A 2 3.64 21.14 -11.23
N ASP A 3 4.29 21.92 -10.38
CA ASP A 3 4.53 21.61 -8.97
C ASP A 3 3.22 21.82 -8.18
N SER A 4 2.18 21.11 -8.60
CA SER A 4 0.92 21.08 -7.89
C SER A 4 0.97 19.98 -6.85
N GLY A 5 1.04 20.40 -5.58
CA GLY A 5 0.92 19.50 -4.44
C GLY A 5 -0.40 18.70 -4.46
N PRO A 6 -0.62 17.83 -3.46
CA PRO A 6 -1.88 17.10 -3.34
C PRO A 6 -3.07 18.08 -3.29
N VAL A 7 -4.16 17.74 -3.98
CA VAL A 7 -5.35 18.57 -4.01
C VAL A 7 -6.04 18.50 -2.66
N LEU A 8 -6.16 19.65 -1.98
CA LEU A 8 -6.98 19.79 -0.78
C LEU A 8 -8.43 19.98 -1.17
N LEU A 9 -9.30 19.11 -0.70
CA LEU A 9 -10.73 19.17 -0.98
C LEU A 9 -11.45 19.91 0.14
N ASP A 10 -12.23 20.94 -0.23
CA ASP A 10 -13.22 21.53 0.67
C ASP A 10 -14.41 20.58 0.92
N SER A 11 -15.35 20.97 1.77
CA SER A 11 -16.51 20.14 2.14
C SER A 11 -17.44 19.84 0.95
N ALA A 12 -17.62 20.77 0.03
CA ALA A 12 -18.45 20.58 -1.15
C ALA A 12 -17.80 19.62 -2.13
N GLN A 13 -16.49 19.79 -2.36
CA GLN A 13 -15.69 18.89 -3.18
C GLN A 13 -15.65 17.47 -2.61
N ARG A 14 -15.53 17.31 -1.28
CA ARG A 14 -15.58 15.97 -0.64
C ARG A 14 -16.91 15.27 -0.91
N THR A 15 -18.03 16.00 -0.85
CA THR A 15 -19.35 15.46 -1.17
C THR A 15 -19.46 15.03 -2.63
N GLU A 16 -18.92 15.82 -3.55
CA GLU A 16 -18.88 15.48 -4.97
C GLU A 16 -18.02 14.24 -5.22
N TRP A 17 -16.83 14.18 -4.64
CA TRP A 17 -15.95 13.01 -4.75
C TRP A 17 -16.57 11.74 -4.17
N ALA A 18 -17.34 11.83 -3.09
CA ALA A 18 -18.08 10.69 -2.55
C ALA A 18 -19.13 10.15 -3.55
N LYS A 19 -19.82 11.03 -4.26
CA LYS A 19 -20.77 10.62 -5.33
C LYS A 19 -20.05 9.95 -6.49
N LEU A 20 -18.94 10.53 -6.95
CA LEU A 20 -18.13 9.96 -8.03
C LEU A 20 -17.60 8.57 -7.64
N ARG A 21 -17.19 8.40 -6.38
CA ARG A 21 -16.78 7.10 -5.86
C ARG A 21 -17.90 6.07 -5.93
N GLN A 22 -19.12 6.41 -5.54
CA GLN A 22 -20.26 5.50 -5.65
C GLN A 22 -20.51 5.08 -7.10
N GLN A 23 -20.47 6.02 -8.05
CA GLN A 23 -20.62 5.71 -9.47
C GLN A 23 -19.52 4.79 -10.00
N LEU A 24 -18.27 4.98 -9.53
CA LEU A 24 -17.16 4.06 -9.84
C LEU A 24 -17.42 2.64 -9.32
N LEU A 25 -17.83 2.50 -8.06
CA LEU A 25 -18.12 1.21 -7.44
C LEU A 25 -19.28 0.48 -8.11
N GLN A 26 -20.30 1.21 -8.59
CA GLN A 26 -21.43 0.68 -9.34
C GLN A 26 -21.08 0.33 -10.80
N GLY A 27 -19.91 0.77 -11.28
CA GLY A 27 -19.50 0.58 -12.68
C GLY A 27 -20.14 1.55 -13.66
N ASP A 28 -20.86 2.58 -13.17
CA ASP A 28 -21.54 3.58 -13.99
C ASP A 28 -20.57 4.62 -14.57
N LEU A 29 -19.38 4.74 -13.99
CA LEU A 29 -18.37 5.69 -14.37
C LEU A 29 -16.98 5.05 -14.41
N ALA A 30 -16.22 5.33 -15.45
CA ALA A 30 -14.82 4.86 -15.54
C ALA A 30 -13.88 5.80 -14.78
N TRP A 31 -12.84 5.26 -14.16
CA TRP A 31 -11.82 6.04 -13.44
C TRP A 31 -11.17 7.14 -14.29
N SER A 32 -10.87 6.83 -15.55
CA SER A 32 -10.33 7.81 -16.51
C SER A 32 -11.22 9.00 -16.74
N GLU A 33 -12.56 8.79 -16.70
CA GLU A 33 -13.54 9.83 -16.85
C GLU A 33 -13.61 10.75 -15.63
N VAL A 34 -13.48 10.17 -14.41
CA VAL A 34 -13.38 10.96 -13.17
C VAL A 34 -12.16 11.88 -13.23
N LEU A 35 -11.00 11.35 -13.58
CA LEU A 35 -9.77 12.15 -13.69
C LEU A 35 -9.92 13.30 -14.68
N ARG A 36 -10.55 13.02 -15.82
CA ARG A 36 -10.81 14.03 -16.85
C ARG A 36 -11.77 15.12 -16.38
N GLN A 37 -12.88 14.74 -15.76
CA GLN A 37 -13.91 15.67 -15.27
C GLN A 37 -13.37 16.57 -14.16
N GLN A 38 -12.63 15.98 -13.22
CA GLN A 38 -12.06 16.69 -12.08
C GLN A 38 -10.74 17.41 -12.43
N LYS A 39 -10.22 17.22 -13.64
CA LYS A 39 -8.94 17.80 -14.11
C LYS A 39 -7.78 17.49 -13.17
N VAL A 40 -7.75 16.28 -12.65
CA VAL A 40 -6.69 15.79 -11.76
C VAL A 40 -5.89 14.68 -12.43
N THR A 41 -4.67 14.48 -11.95
CA THR A 41 -3.78 13.39 -12.35
C THR A 41 -3.41 12.55 -11.15
N ILE A 42 -3.15 11.27 -11.38
CA ILE A 42 -2.64 10.40 -10.33
C ILE A 42 -1.18 10.76 -10.07
N ALA A 43 -0.83 11.03 -8.83
CA ALA A 43 0.54 11.29 -8.39
C ALA A 43 1.34 9.98 -8.26
N SER A 44 1.49 9.25 -9.37
CA SER A 44 2.17 7.95 -9.39
C SER A 44 3.65 8.03 -9.03
N ASP A 45 4.27 9.19 -9.21
CA ASP A 45 5.64 9.53 -8.80
C ASP A 45 5.82 9.53 -7.27
N ARG A 46 4.71 9.60 -6.52
CA ARG A 46 4.69 9.54 -5.05
C ARG A 46 4.40 8.15 -4.48
N LEU A 47 4.19 7.17 -5.36
CA LEU A 47 3.95 5.78 -4.98
C LEU A 47 5.23 4.97 -5.14
N VAL A 48 5.72 4.39 -4.05
CA VAL A 48 6.87 3.50 -4.05
C VAL A 48 6.38 2.07 -4.15
N TYR A 49 6.57 1.43 -5.30
CA TYR A 49 6.30 0.01 -5.47
C TYR A 49 7.34 -0.80 -4.70
N PHE A 50 6.93 -1.61 -3.72
CA PHE A 50 7.89 -2.25 -2.83
C PHE A 50 7.72 -3.75 -2.63
N SER A 51 6.55 -4.31 -2.97
CA SER A 51 6.30 -5.73 -2.73
C SER A 51 5.25 -6.28 -3.70
N HIS A 52 5.41 -7.55 -4.09
CA HIS A 52 4.52 -8.22 -5.02
C HIS A 52 4.24 -9.65 -4.56
N TRP A 53 3.00 -9.93 -4.23
CA TRP A 53 2.58 -11.24 -3.73
C TRP A 53 1.59 -11.90 -4.68
N ILE A 54 1.86 -13.17 -5.00
CA ILE A 54 0.96 -14.01 -5.79
C ILE A 54 0.50 -15.16 -4.91
N THR A 55 -0.81 -15.28 -4.71
CA THR A 55 -1.35 -16.40 -3.92
C THR A 55 -0.99 -17.74 -4.58
N PRO A 56 -0.48 -18.72 -3.82
CA PRO A 56 -0.06 -19.99 -4.38
C PRO A 56 -1.22 -20.78 -5.00
N PRO A 57 -0.93 -21.68 -5.97
CA PRO A 57 -1.95 -22.47 -6.67
C PRO A 57 -2.80 -23.37 -5.77
N SER A 58 -2.31 -23.73 -4.61
CA SER A 58 -3.00 -24.56 -3.61
C SER A 58 -4.17 -23.85 -2.91
N VAL A 59 -4.29 -22.53 -3.07
CA VAL A 59 -5.34 -21.72 -2.42
C VAL A 59 -6.49 -21.49 -3.41
N PRO A 60 -7.75 -21.79 -3.05
CA PRO A 60 -8.89 -21.71 -3.98
C PRO A 60 -9.14 -20.30 -4.53
N ARG A 61 -8.94 -19.25 -3.71
CA ARG A 61 -9.08 -17.85 -4.15
C ARG A 61 -7.71 -17.22 -4.22
N ARG A 62 -7.32 -16.83 -5.42
CA ARG A 62 -5.97 -16.33 -5.70
C ARG A 62 -6.00 -14.86 -6.08
N PHE A 63 -4.96 -14.15 -5.65
CA PHE A 63 -4.73 -12.75 -5.94
C PHE A 63 -3.30 -12.56 -6.46
N ASP A 64 -3.15 -11.61 -7.36
CA ASP A 64 -1.89 -11.00 -7.79
C ASP A 64 -1.87 -9.58 -7.23
N THR A 65 -1.14 -9.38 -6.13
CA THR A 65 -1.24 -8.15 -5.32
C THR A 65 0.07 -7.40 -5.31
N ARG A 66 0.05 -6.18 -5.81
CA ARG A 66 1.16 -5.22 -5.75
C ARG A 66 0.96 -4.26 -4.60
N PHE A 67 1.99 -4.11 -3.77
CA PHE A 67 1.99 -3.24 -2.61
C PHE A 67 2.79 -1.98 -2.89
N PHE A 68 2.24 -0.85 -2.47
CA PHE A 68 2.86 0.46 -2.64
C PHE A 68 2.94 1.18 -1.31
N LEU A 69 4.01 1.96 -1.10
CA LEU A 69 4.13 2.91 -0.02
C LEU A 69 3.83 4.32 -0.54
N ALA A 70 3.16 5.09 0.28
CA ALA A 70 2.94 6.52 0.06
C ALA A 70 2.96 7.25 1.41
N ALA A 71 3.54 8.45 1.43
CA ALA A 71 3.36 9.34 2.57
C ALA A 71 1.96 9.93 2.56
N MET A 72 1.26 9.84 3.70
CA MET A 72 0.00 10.55 3.88
C MET A 72 0.28 12.05 3.96
N PRO A 73 -0.35 12.89 3.14
CA PRO A 73 -0.22 14.33 3.28
C PRO A 73 -0.71 14.81 4.66
N ALA A 74 0.04 15.74 5.28
CA ALA A 74 -0.22 16.18 6.66
C ALA A 74 -1.60 16.83 6.87
N ASP A 75 -2.18 17.34 5.79
CA ASP A 75 -3.46 18.05 5.74
C ASP A 75 -4.63 17.18 5.25
N GLN A 76 -4.40 15.88 5.07
CA GLN A 76 -5.42 14.92 4.70
C GLN A 76 -5.67 13.92 5.84
N SER A 77 -6.87 13.35 5.84
CA SER A 77 -7.27 12.28 6.74
C SER A 77 -7.71 11.07 5.93
N ALA A 78 -7.16 9.91 6.28
CA ALA A 78 -7.66 8.65 5.74
C ALA A 78 -8.97 8.30 6.43
N LEU A 79 -9.95 7.87 5.65
CA LEU A 79 -11.21 7.33 6.15
C LEU A 79 -11.31 5.87 5.71
N ALA A 80 -11.68 5.01 6.64
CA ALA A 80 -11.97 3.63 6.32
C ALA A 80 -13.20 3.55 5.40
N ASP A 81 -13.16 2.63 4.44
CA ASP A 81 -14.32 2.32 3.62
C ASP A 81 -15.14 1.24 4.31
N THR A 82 -16.36 1.59 4.71
CA THR A 82 -17.27 0.68 5.39
C THR A 82 -17.80 -0.47 4.52
N GLU A 83 -17.62 -0.40 3.20
CA GLU A 83 -17.98 -1.48 2.28
C GLU A 83 -16.83 -2.50 2.11
N GLU A 84 -15.58 -2.08 2.34
CA GLU A 84 -14.39 -2.92 2.21
C GLU A 84 -13.86 -3.42 3.56
N THR A 85 -14.14 -2.72 4.65
CA THR A 85 -13.65 -3.06 5.99
C THR A 85 -14.79 -3.22 6.98
N ALA A 86 -14.71 -4.20 7.85
CA ALA A 86 -15.69 -4.44 8.92
C ALA A 86 -15.57 -3.44 10.07
N ASP A 87 -14.41 -2.82 10.24
CA ASP A 87 -14.07 -1.94 11.34
C ASP A 87 -13.44 -0.62 10.87
N ASP A 88 -13.39 0.35 11.75
CA ASP A 88 -12.69 1.61 11.52
C ASP A 88 -11.19 1.38 11.36
N GLY A 89 -10.58 2.07 10.37
CA GLY A 89 -9.14 2.04 10.19
C GLY A 89 -8.41 2.78 11.31
N ASN A 90 -7.30 2.23 11.77
CA ASN A 90 -6.46 2.84 12.79
C ASN A 90 -5.06 3.12 12.29
N TRP A 91 -4.52 4.27 12.69
CA TRP A 91 -3.09 4.51 12.56
C TRP A 91 -2.33 3.76 13.63
N VAL A 92 -1.37 2.97 13.25
CA VAL A 92 -0.60 2.13 14.18
C VAL A 92 0.88 2.16 13.85
N ASN A 93 1.71 2.08 14.88
CA ASN A 93 3.13 1.85 14.69
C ASN A 93 3.36 0.41 14.18
N PRO A 94 4.19 0.18 13.15
CA PRO A 94 4.44 -1.15 12.60
C PRO A 94 4.87 -2.19 13.65
N SER A 95 5.74 -1.82 14.58
CA SER A 95 6.20 -2.73 15.64
C SER A 95 5.06 -3.09 16.61
N GLN A 96 4.18 -2.15 16.94
CA GLN A 96 3.01 -2.41 17.77
C GLN A 96 2.02 -3.34 17.07
N ALA A 97 1.77 -3.13 15.77
CA ALA A 97 0.91 -4.01 14.98
C ALA A 97 1.44 -5.45 14.94
N LEU A 98 2.75 -5.62 14.78
CA LEU A 98 3.40 -6.93 14.82
C LEU A 98 3.28 -7.60 16.20
N GLU A 99 3.38 -6.84 17.29
CA GLU A 99 3.21 -7.38 18.64
C GLU A 99 1.76 -7.84 18.88
N ASN A 100 0.77 -7.04 18.46
CA ASN A 100 -0.65 -7.43 18.53
C ASN A 100 -0.94 -8.71 17.70
N ALA A 101 -0.24 -8.88 16.57
CA ALA A 101 -0.35 -10.11 15.80
C ALA A 101 0.31 -11.31 16.49
N ARG A 102 1.46 -11.12 17.17
CA ARG A 102 2.14 -12.20 17.93
C ARG A 102 1.36 -12.63 19.15
N SER A 103 0.72 -11.70 19.84
CA SER A 103 -0.14 -11.98 21.00
C SER A 103 -1.46 -12.66 20.62
N GLY A 104 -1.80 -12.68 19.32
CA GLY A 104 -3.07 -13.22 18.83
C GLY A 104 -4.25 -12.26 18.94
N GLU A 105 -4.01 -11.01 19.36
CA GLU A 105 -5.03 -9.97 19.39
C GLU A 105 -5.50 -9.59 17.99
N TRP A 106 -4.56 -9.54 17.03
CA TRP A 106 -4.87 -9.26 15.65
C TRP A 106 -4.56 -10.46 14.74
N GLN A 107 -5.53 -10.80 13.88
CA GLN A 107 -5.29 -11.75 12.80
C GLN A 107 -4.67 -11.02 11.63
N MET A 108 -3.55 -11.54 11.13
CA MET A 108 -2.78 -10.88 10.07
C MET A 108 -2.23 -11.91 9.10
N ILE A 109 -2.45 -11.67 7.81
CA ILE A 109 -1.89 -12.51 6.75
C ILE A 109 -0.41 -12.22 6.51
N GLU A 110 0.31 -13.18 5.95
CA GLU A 110 1.76 -13.11 5.76
C GLU A 110 2.23 -11.87 4.97
N PRO A 111 1.63 -11.48 3.84
CA PRO A 111 2.03 -10.26 3.13
C PRO A 111 1.99 -9.00 3.98
N THR A 112 1.00 -8.89 4.85
CA THR A 112 0.87 -7.74 5.76
C THR A 112 1.96 -7.76 6.84
N LYS A 113 2.24 -8.93 7.43
CA LYS A 113 3.33 -9.08 8.42
C LYS A 113 4.68 -8.69 7.84
N CYS A 114 5.04 -9.24 6.67
CA CYS A 114 6.29 -8.91 6.00
C CYS A 114 6.41 -7.43 5.65
N SER A 115 5.32 -6.81 5.22
CA SER A 115 5.28 -5.37 4.96
C SER A 115 5.55 -4.55 6.23
N LEU A 116 4.92 -4.91 7.35
CA LEU A 116 5.13 -4.25 8.62
C LEU A 116 6.53 -4.51 9.20
N GLU A 117 7.08 -5.71 9.04
CA GLU A 117 8.46 -6.03 9.42
C GLU A 117 9.46 -5.15 8.69
N THR A 118 9.26 -4.95 7.38
CA THR A 118 10.07 -4.03 6.59
C THR A 118 9.95 -2.60 7.13
N LEU A 119 8.72 -2.11 7.32
CA LEU A 119 8.47 -0.75 7.79
C LEU A 119 8.93 -0.51 9.23
N SER A 120 8.93 -1.52 10.09
CA SER A 120 9.38 -1.40 11.48
C SER A 120 10.86 -1.07 11.64
N GLN A 121 11.65 -1.21 10.58
CA GLN A 121 13.08 -0.89 10.58
C GLN A 121 13.35 0.62 10.48
N TYR A 122 12.34 1.41 10.13
CA TYR A 122 12.46 2.83 9.89
C TYR A 122 11.78 3.64 10.97
N SER A 123 12.45 4.70 11.43
CA SER A 123 11.89 5.65 12.40
C SER A 123 11.24 6.88 11.74
N LYS A 124 11.47 7.07 10.43
CA LYS A 124 10.96 8.22 9.66
C LYS A 124 10.38 7.75 8.32
N VAL A 125 9.27 8.38 7.93
CA VAL A 125 8.58 8.09 6.67
C VAL A 125 9.49 8.37 5.46
N GLU A 126 10.20 9.49 5.48
CA GLU A 126 11.09 9.90 4.38
C GLU A 126 12.21 8.89 4.17
N GLN A 127 12.78 8.37 5.25
CA GLN A 127 13.82 7.35 5.18
C GLN A 127 13.25 6.05 4.59
N ALA A 128 12.08 5.60 5.06
CA ALA A 128 11.43 4.41 4.52
C ALA A 128 11.16 4.55 3.01
N LEU A 129 10.59 5.67 2.57
CA LEU A 129 10.31 5.90 1.16
C LEU A 129 11.58 5.94 0.30
N GLN A 130 12.64 6.56 0.81
CA GLN A 130 13.91 6.67 0.10
C GLN A 130 14.61 5.32 -0.02
N GLU A 131 14.78 4.59 1.08
CA GLU A 131 15.52 3.32 1.09
C GLU A 131 14.75 2.22 0.38
N VAL A 132 13.44 2.10 0.64
CA VAL A 132 12.57 1.15 -0.05
C VAL A 132 12.43 1.51 -1.54
N GLY A 133 12.37 2.80 -1.88
CA GLY A 133 12.28 3.28 -3.25
C GLY A 133 13.59 3.19 -4.05
N ALA A 134 14.72 3.04 -3.39
CA ALA A 134 16.00 2.81 -4.03
C ALA A 134 16.10 1.39 -4.63
N GLU A 135 15.32 0.45 -4.11
CA GLU A 135 15.20 -0.90 -4.66
C GLU A 135 14.42 -0.85 -5.97
N ARG A 136 15.09 -1.09 -7.08
CA ARG A 136 14.47 -0.95 -8.41
C ARG A 136 13.86 -2.24 -8.96
N HIS A 137 14.02 -3.36 -8.25
CA HIS A 137 13.61 -4.65 -8.76
C HIS A 137 12.76 -5.41 -7.73
N VAL A 138 11.45 -5.28 -7.85
CA VAL A 138 10.49 -6.05 -7.05
C VAL A 138 10.17 -7.35 -7.77
N VAL A 139 10.62 -8.47 -7.21
CA VAL A 139 10.35 -9.79 -7.76
C VAL A 139 9.01 -10.31 -7.22
N PRO A 140 8.12 -10.82 -8.10
CA PRO A 140 6.90 -11.48 -7.64
C PRO A 140 7.21 -12.67 -6.74
N TRP A 141 6.56 -12.73 -5.59
CA TRP A 141 6.70 -13.82 -4.64
C TRP A 141 5.43 -14.66 -4.56
N SER A 142 5.57 -15.96 -4.74
CA SER A 142 4.48 -16.93 -4.55
C SER A 142 4.96 -18.02 -3.60
N PRO A 143 4.69 -17.90 -2.28
CA PRO A 143 5.11 -18.92 -1.33
C PRO A 143 4.42 -20.25 -1.64
N GLU A 144 5.16 -21.36 -1.57
CA GLU A 144 4.52 -22.67 -1.56
C GLU A 144 3.79 -22.88 -0.23
N ALA A 145 2.76 -23.74 -0.22
CA ALA A 145 2.00 -24.02 0.98
C ALA A 145 2.93 -24.54 2.10
N GLY A 146 2.99 -23.79 3.21
CA GLY A 146 3.83 -24.12 4.37
C GLY A 146 5.20 -23.44 4.41
N GLN A 147 5.60 -22.69 3.41
CA GLN A 147 6.78 -21.82 3.50
C GLN A 147 6.45 -20.58 4.31
N GLN A 148 7.00 -20.50 5.53
CA GLN A 148 6.99 -19.28 6.34
C GLN A 148 8.25 -18.48 6.08
N GLY A 149 8.12 -17.17 5.95
CA GLY A 149 9.21 -16.25 6.24
C GLY A 149 10.21 -15.94 5.14
N MET A 150 9.96 -16.20 3.85
CA MET A 150 10.77 -15.55 2.81
C MET A 150 10.16 -14.19 2.46
N GLN A 151 10.91 -13.15 2.80
CA GLN A 151 10.52 -11.78 2.51
C GLN A 151 10.72 -11.49 1.02
N PRO A 152 9.70 -11.00 0.29
CA PRO A 152 9.88 -10.56 -1.08
C PRO A 152 10.80 -9.33 -1.21
N PHE A 153 11.25 -8.79 -0.09
CA PHE A 153 12.01 -7.55 0.01
C PHE A 153 13.49 -7.73 0.39
N ARG A 154 14.02 -8.93 0.52
CA ARG A 154 15.47 -9.09 0.53
C ARG A 154 15.99 -9.14 -0.89
N ALA A 155 16.21 -7.97 -1.50
CA ALA A 155 17.33 -7.85 -2.37
C ALA A 155 18.55 -8.24 -1.52
N GLU A 156 19.18 -9.34 -1.83
CA GLU A 156 20.55 -9.53 -1.43
C GLU A 156 21.28 -8.29 -1.95
N LEU A 157 21.73 -7.44 -1.04
CA LEU A 157 22.72 -6.44 -1.38
C LEU A 157 23.81 -7.24 -2.07
N ALA A 158 23.92 -7.09 -3.37
CA ALA A 158 25.02 -7.61 -4.14
C ALA A 158 26.26 -7.00 -3.49
N THR A 159 26.81 -7.69 -2.52
CA THR A 159 28.14 -7.44 -2.04
C THR A 159 29.01 -7.77 -3.22
N GLY A 160 29.34 -6.71 -3.98
CA GLY A 160 30.38 -6.76 -4.99
C GLY A 160 31.64 -7.28 -4.32
N GLN A 161 31.93 -8.51 -4.57
CA GLN A 161 33.29 -9.03 -4.51
C GLN A 161 33.71 -9.23 -5.96
N ASP A 162 34.23 -8.13 -6.50
CA ASP A 162 35.16 -8.20 -7.61
C ASP A 162 36.40 -9.01 -7.14
N GLN A 163 36.64 -10.10 -7.81
CA GLN A 163 37.97 -10.64 -7.99
C GLN A 163 38.28 -10.73 -9.48
#